data_5237883d744cc935ae9e9022475a5ec3
#
_entry.id   5237883d744cc935ae9e9022475a5ec3
#
_cell.length_a   1.000
_cell.length_b   1.000
_cell.length_c   1.000
_cell.angle_alpha   90.00
_cell.angle_beta   90.00
_cell.angle_gamma   90.00
#
_symmetry.space_group_name_H-M   'P 1'
#
loop_
_entity.id
_entity.type
_entity.pdbx_description
1 polymer ?
#
loop_
_entity_poly.entity_id
_entity_poly.type
_entity_poly.pdbx_seq_one_letter_code
_entity_poly.pdbx_strand_id
1 'polypeptide(L)'
;MKTKIVTFGEILLRISKSGYQRLFQGRRMEGNYGGSEANAAISLAYLGNNVEYVTRVPYGEMGEAALMHLREYGLNVSHVVRGGERLGTYYFEEAVAMRNSRVIYDRKNSSFYSLKRNMVKWDKVLADAAVFHCSGITCAISRDAMESTMDAIKLAVSDGLTIVCDINYRKNLWGYGLEPHDVLFQMMQYSDIIFGDQNEWEIASGVPHIPFEALDENYEIDKEAYLENFRKMHKLFPKCKKMVMAVRNQIASSHHTLSGLLYDSQEDKLYSTRIYDIQPIIDPMGVGDAFVAAYIHAHQKWGDENQYCLDFSLSASAIKNTIPGDQNLVSEEEIIHNMTSSGGRIQR
;
A
#
# COMPACT_ATOMS: atom_id res chain seq x y z
N MET A 1 13.65 -2.54 -22.55
CA MET A 1 12.27 -2.31 -22.08
C MET A 1 12.31 -1.33 -20.93
N LYS A 2 11.29 -0.48 -20.79
CA LYS A 2 11.16 0.38 -19.60
C LYS A 2 10.90 -0.52 -18.38
N THR A 3 11.66 -0.33 -17.31
CA THR A 3 11.53 -1.16 -16.09
C THR A 3 11.38 -0.33 -14.82
N LYS A 4 11.55 1.01 -14.93
CA LYS A 4 11.46 1.90 -13.78
C LYS A 4 10.04 1.95 -13.22
N ILE A 5 9.92 1.78 -11.93
CA ILE A 5 8.67 1.96 -11.17
C ILE A 5 8.80 3.28 -10.41
N VAL A 6 7.80 4.14 -10.53
CA VAL A 6 7.73 5.41 -9.80
C VAL A 6 6.62 5.32 -8.76
N THR A 7 6.93 5.71 -7.52
CA THR A 7 5.94 5.82 -6.44
C THR A 7 5.97 7.23 -5.85
N PHE A 8 4.80 7.74 -5.41
CA PHE A 8 4.67 9.11 -4.91
C PHE A 8 3.84 9.17 -3.64
N GLY A 9 4.42 9.66 -2.55
CA GLY A 9 3.73 9.81 -1.29
C GLY A 9 4.59 10.41 -0.16
N GLU A 10 4.04 10.48 1.03
CA GLU A 10 4.73 11.01 2.20
C GLU A 10 5.51 9.93 2.95
N ILE A 11 6.81 10.19 3.18
CA ILE A 11 7.58 9.45 4.18
C ILE A 11 7.39 10.08 5.56
N LEU A 12 7.12 9.26 6.56
CA LEU A 12 6.84 9.64 7.93
C LEU A 12 7.84 9.00 8.89
N LEU A 13 8.12 9.67 10.01
CA LEU A 13 8.78 9.04 11.15
C LEU A 13 7.71 8.42 12.05
N ARG A 14 7.70 7.08 12.14
CA ARG A 14 6.93 6.34 13.12
C ARG A 14 7.61 6.40 14.47
N ILE A 15 6.86 6.72 15.50
CA ILE A 15 7.31 6.72 16.89
C ILE A 15 6.46 5.70 17.66
N SER A 16 7.11 4.66 18.20
CA SER A 16 6.43 3.56 18.91
C SER A 16 7.10 3.24 20.24
N LYS A 17 6.46 2.43 21.02
CA LYS A 17 7.05 1.79 22.21
C LYS A 17 7.53 0.40 21.86
N SER A 18 8.54 -0.09 22.57
CA SER A 18 8.91 -1.49 22.51
C SER A 18 7.87 -2.36 23.23
N GLY A 19 7.50 -3.46 22.61
CA GLY A 19 6.49 -4.36 23.13
C GLY A 19 5.12 -3.69 23.30
N TYR A 20 4.27 -4.26 24.06
CA TYR A 20 2.87 -3.85 24.20
C TYR A 20 2.64 -2.68 25.17
N GLN A 21 3.65 -1.81 25.39
CA GLN A 21 3.55 -0.64 26.24
C GLN A 21 2.63 0.42 25.63
N ARG A 22 1.91 1.12 26.48
CA ARG A 22 1.14 2.30 26.05
C ARG A 22 2.06 3.47 25.74
N LEU A 23 1.68 4.35 24.83
CA LEU A 23 2.48 5.52 24.44
C LEU A 23 2.88 6.40 25.63
N PHE A 24 2.07 6.49 26.68
CA PHE A 24 2.37 7.27 27.88
C PHE A 24 3.16 6.51 28.97
N GLN A 25 3.45 5.22 28.78
CA GLN A 25 4.26 4.44 29.74
C GLN A 25 5.75 4.61 29.44
N GLY A 26 6.52 4.94 30.50
CA GLY A 26 7.96 5.11 30.38
C GLY A 26 8.38 6.27 29.47
N ARG A 27 9.69 6.42 29.24
CA ARG A 27 10.26 7.55 28.49
C ARG A 27 10.95 7.14 27.19
N ARG A 28 11.30 5.86 27.03
CA ARG A 28 11.97 5.36 25.81
C ARG A 28 10.96 5.21 24.70
N MET A 29 11.29 5.66 23.51
CA MET A 29 10.56 5.48 22.27
C MET A 29 11.51 5.01 21.18
N GLU A 30 10.99 4.30 20.19
CA GLU A 30 11.71 3.81 19.03
C GLU A 30 11.20 4.54 17.79
N GLY A 31 12.13 4.92 16.91
CA GLY A 31 11.83 5.60 15.64
C GLY A 31 12.06 4.66 14.46
N ASN A 32 11.07 4.53 13.60
CA ASN A 32 11.15 3.84 12.30
C ASN A 32 10.58 4.75 11.21
N TYR A 33 11.01 4.56 9.96
CA TYR A 33 10.37 5.27 8.86
C TYR A 33 9.26 4.43 8.25
N GLY A 34 8.19 5.08 7.79
CA GLY A 34 7.07 4.46 7.12
C GLY A 34 6.32 5.44 6.22
N GLY A 35 5.29 4.96 5.57
CA GLY A 35 4.46 5.68 4.62
C GLY A 35 4.04 4.73 3.51
N SER A 36 2.78 4.73 3.10
CA SER A 36 2.23 3.70 2.21
C SER A 36 3.10 3.50 0.97
N GLU A 37 3.31 4.55 0.19
CA GLU A 37 4.08 4.46 -1.05
C GLU A 37 5.60 4.30 -0.80
N ALA A 38 6.11 4.74 0.37
CA ALA A 38 7.49 4.49 0.78
C ALA A 38 7.70 3.01 1.13
N ASN A 39 6.76 2.40 1.86
CA ASN A 39 6.78 0.99 2.20
C ASN A 39 6.72 0.12 0.94
N ALA A 40 5.81 0.47 0.00
CA ALA A 40 5.71 -0.20 -1.29
C ALA A 40 7.01 -0.05 -2.10
N ALA A 41 7.61 1.16 -2.14
CA ALA A 41 8.87 1.41 -2.83
C ALA A 41 10.03 0.56 -2.27
N ILE A 42 10.17 0.52 -0.94
CA ILE A 42 11.20 -0.26 -0.26
C ILE A 42 11.00 -1.75 -0.53
N SER A 43 9.78 -2.26 -0.42
CA SER A 43 9.47 -3.67 -0.73
C SER A 43 9.80 -4.02 -2.18
N LEU A 44 9.45 -3.15 -3.14
CA LEU A 44 9.80 -3.32 -4.56
C LEU A 44 11.31 -3.33 -4.80
N ALA A 45 12.04 -2.40 -4.19
CA ALA A 45 13.50 -2.34 -4.33
C ALA A 45 14.16 -3.58 -3.71
N TYR A 46 13.68 -4.04 -2.56
CA TYR A 46 14.17 -5.25 -1.91
C TYR A 46 13.94 -6.52 -2.76
N LEU A 47 12.85 -6.54 -3.55
CA LEU A 47 12.59 -7.56 -4.56
C LEU A 47 13.40 -7.36 -5.87
N GLY A 48 14.34 -6.41 -5.91
CA GLY A 48 15.27 -6.20 -7.03
C GLY A 48 14.73 -5.33 -8.16
N ASN A 49 13.64 -4.59 -7.96
CA ASN A 49 13.14 -3.66 -8.98
C ASN A 49 13.89 -2.33 -8.99
N ASN A 50 13.91 -1.67 -10.15
CA ASN A 50 14.40 -0.30 -10.27
C ASN A 50 13.30 0.69 -9.86
N VAL A 51 13.42 1.28 -8.67
CA VAL A 51 12.37 2.12 -8.07
C VAL A 51 12.85 3.53 -7.83
N GLU A 52 12.05 4.48 -8.26
CA GLU A 52 12.19 5.88 -7.92
C GLU A 52 11.05 6.30 -6.98
N TYR A 53 11.42 6.81 -5.80
CA TYR A 53 10.46 7.32 -4.83
C TYR A 53 10.45 8.84 -4.82
N VAL A 54 9.29 9.42 -5.02
CA VAL A 54 9.08 10.87 -5.06
C VAL A 54 8.30 11.30 -3.82
N THR A 55 8.86 12.28 -3.12
CA THR A 55 8.30 12.84 -1.89
C THR A 55 8.79 14.27 -1.68
N ARG A 56 8.38 14.87 -0.56
CA ARG A 56 8.97 16.13 -0.09
C ARG A 56 9.39 16.01 1.37
N VAL A 57 10.67 16.33 1.64
CA VAL A 57 11.26 16.30 2.99
C VAL A 57 11.91 17.63 3.36
N PRO A 58 12.03 18.00 4.66
CA PRO A 58 12.64 19.24 5.08
C PRO A 58 14.14 19.28 4.72
N TYR A 59 14.70 20.46 4.74
CA TYR A 59 16.15 20.62 4.84
C TYR A 59 16.63 20.20 6.24
N GLY A 60 17.93 19.93 6.37
CA GLY A 60 18.56 19.58 7.64
C GLY A 60 18.54 18.09 7.95
N GLU A 61 18.96 17.77 9.16
CA GLU A 61 19.31 16.41 9.59
C GLU A 61 18.17 15.39 9.47
N MET A 62 16.94 15.77 9.85
CA MET A 62 15.79 14.86 9.79
C MET A 62 15.39 14.51 8.35
N GLY A 63 15.51 15.48 7.44
CA GLY A 63 15.28 15.21 6.02
C GLY A 63 16.37 14.35 5.39
N GLU A 64 17.66 14.60 5.78
CA GLU A 64 18.77 13.75 5.33
C GLU A 64 18.65 12.32 5.88
N ALA A 65 18.29 12.16 7.16
CA ALA A 65 18.11 10.83 7.76
C ALA A 65 17.01 10.03 7.03
N ALA A 66 15.89 10.67 6.67
CA ALA A 66 14.86 10.05 5.86
C ALA A 66 15.37 9.63 4.46
N LEU A 67 16.16 10.49 3.80
CA LEU A 67 16.76 10.16 2.50
C LEU A 67 17.83 9.07 2.58
N MET A 68 18.62 9.06 3.67
CA MET A 68 19.60 7.99 3.92
C MET A 68 18.90 6.65 4.08
N HIS A 69 17.83 6.61 4.85
CA HIS A 69 16.99 5.40 5.00
C HIS A 69 16.46 4.88 3.66
N LEU A 70 15.92 5.75 2.80
CA LEU A 70 15.45 5.34 1.48
C LEU A 70 16.58 4.81 0.58
N ARG A 71 17.76 5.47 0.60
CA ARG A 71 18.94 5.03 -0.18
C ARG A 71 19.52 3.72 0.33
N GLU A 72 19.43 3.43 1.62
CA GLU A 72 19.88 2.15 2.22
C GLU A 72 19.20 0.95 1.54
N TYR A 73 17.94 1.11 1.13
CA TYR A 73 17.19 0.10 0.38
C TYR A 73 17.32 0.21 -1.15
N GLY A 74 18.25 1.06 -1.64
CA GLY A 74 18.52 1.16 -3.07
C GLY A 74 17.54 2.02 -3.87
N LEU A 75 16.69 2.81 -3.22
CA LEU A 75 15.75 3.69 -3.92
C LEU A 75 16.46 4.88 -4.57
N ASN A 76 16.04 5.19 -5.81
CA ASN A 76 16.36 6.46 -6.43
C ASN A 76 15.51 7.57 -5.78
N VAL A 77 16.19 8.58 -5.23
CA VAL A 77 15.58 9.74 -4.57
C VAL A 77 15.98 11.06 -5.23
N SER A 78 16.42 11.03 -6.49
CA SER A 78 16.98 12.20 -7.20
C SER A 78 15.95 13.30 -7.42
N HIS A 79 14.66 12.96 -7.50
CA HIS A 79 13.58 13.91 -7.69
C HIS A 79 12.79 14.23 -6.40
N VAL A 80 13.35 13.89 -5.23
CA VAL A 80 12.76 14.31 -3.95
C VAL A 80 12.83 15.83 -3.82
N VAL A 81 11.69 16.45 -3.54
CA VAL A 81 11.58 17.89 -3.32
C VAL A 81 12.07 18.24 -1.92
N ARG A 82 12.95 19.23 -1.81
CA ARG A 82 13.46 19.71 -0.50
C ARG A 82 12.73 20.96 -0.07
N GLY A 83 12.40 21.05 1.22
CA GLY A 83 11.77 22.21 1.83
C GLY A 83 10.60 21.85 2.74
N GLY A 84 9.98 22.88 3.32
CA GLY A 84 9.01 22.73 4.40
C GLY A 84 9.71 22.74 5.76
N GLU A 85 8.93 22.68 6.84
CA GLU A 85 9.43 22.92 8.18
C GLU A 85 9.90 21.64 8.89
N ARG A 86 9.17 20.52 8.71
CA ARG A 86 9.43 19.29 9.45
C ARG A 86 9.04 18.03 8.67
N LEU A 87 9.60 16.92 9.06
CA LEU A 87 9.11 15.61 8.65
C LEU A 87 7.77 15.32 9.33
N GLY A 88 6.81 14.72 8.61
CA GLY A 88 5.59 14.23 9.23
C GLY A 88 5.88 13.06 10.16
N THR A 89 5.07 12.91 11.21
CA THR A 89 5.22 11.82 12.18
C THR A 89 3.90 11.10 12.41
N TYR A 90 3.99 9.88 12.90
CA TYR A 90 2.87 9.22 13.52
C TYR A 90 3.31 8.38 14.73
N TYR A 91 2.41 8.25 15.68
CA TYR A 91 2.63 7.45 16.87
C TYR A 91 1.85 6.15 16.74
N PHE A 92 2.50 5.05 17.09
CA PHE A 92 1.89 3.72 17.01
C PHE A 92 1.94 3.01 18.37
N GLU A 93 0.79 2.49 18.78
CA GLU A 93 0.64 1.60 19.93
C GLU A 93 0.21 0.23 19.45
N GLU A 94 0.98 -0.80 19.77
CA GLU A 94 0.74 -2.16 19.32
C GLU A 94 -0.52 -2.77 19.94
N ALA A 95 -1.19 -3.61 19.15
CA ALA A 95 -2.33 -4.41 19.57
C ALA A 95 -1.88 -5.58 20.46
N VAL A 96 -2.72 -5.97 21.40
CA VAL A 96 -2.52 -7.20 22.17
C VAL A 96 -3.84 -7.75 22.71
N ALA A 97 -4.13 -9.01 22.50
CA ALA A 97 -5.36 -9.68 22.92
C ALA A 97 -6.61 -8.89 22.48
N MET A 98 -7.41 -8.36 23.43
CA MET A 98 -8.60 -7.54 23.17
C MET A 98 -8.29 -6.04 22.96
N ARG A 99 -7.04 -5.62 23.13
CA ARG A 99 -6.65 -4.21 22.96
C ARG A 99 -6.20 -3.96 21.53
N ASN A 100 -6.98 -3.16 20.80
CA ASN A 100 -6.68 -2.76 19.44
C ASN A 100 -5.42 -1.88 19.35
N SER A 101 -4.75 -1.95 18.22
CA SER A 101 -3.68 -0.99 17.87
C SER A 101 -4.26 0.43 17.77
N ARG A 102 -3.39 1.41 17.99
CA ARG A 102 -3.75 2.82 17.88
C ARG A 102 -2.73 3.59 17.07
N VAL A 103 -3.20 4.33 16.07
CA VAL A 103 -2.39 5.25 15.28
C VAL A 103 -2.82 6.69 15.56
N ILE A 104 -1.86 7.56 15.85
CA ILE A 104 -2.09 8.99 16.03
C ILE A 104 -1.19 9.72 15.04
N TYR A 105 -1.80 10.36 14.03
CA TYR A 105 -1.06 11.12 13.02
C TYR A 105 -0.74 12.54 13.50
N ASP A 106 0.50 12.96 13.25
CA ASP A 106 0.97 14.34 13.34
C ASP A 106 1.62 14.74 12.00
N ARG A 107 0.76 14.94 10.98
CA ARG A 107 1.15 15.23 9.58
C ARG A 107 0.87 16.67 9.18
N LYS A 108 0.02 17.39 9.92
CA LYS A 108 -0.33 18.77 9.59
C LYS A 108 0.94 19.65 9.60
N ASN A 109 1.09 20.47 8.56
CA ASN A 109 2.25 21.33 8.34
C ASN A 109 3.58 20.58 8.15
N SER A 110 3.54 19.28 7.83
CA SER A 110 4.74 18.59 7.39
C SER A 110 5.25 19.13 6.05
N SER A 111 6.48 18.79 5.71
CA SER A 111 7.05 19.16 4.41
C SER A 111 6.19 18.66 3.25
N PHE A 112 5.70 17.43 3.33
CA PHE A 112 4.81 16.88 2.29
C PHE A 112 3.43 17.52 2.31
N TYR A 113 2.82 17.77 3.47
CA TYR A 113 1.55 18.50 3.59
C TYR A 113 1.60 19.87 2.90
N SER A 114 2.74 20.55 2.94
CA SER A 114 2.96 21.86 2.32
C SER A 114 3.51 21.80 0.88
N LEU A 115 3.53 20.60 0.25
CA LEU A 115 3.85 20.44 -1.16
C LEU A 115 2.88 21.25 -2.03
N LYS A 116 3.38 21.89 -3.08
CA LYS A 116 2.56 22.57 -4.08
C LYS A 116 2.51 21.76 -5.36
N ARG A 117 1.38 21.78 -6.05
CA ARG A 117 1.08 21.04 -7.27
C ARG A 117 2.22 21.01 -8.29
N ASN A 118 2.88 22.15 -8.50
CA ASN A 118 3.91 22.32 -9.53
C ASN A 118 5.36 22.07 -9.07
N MET A 119 5.57 21.60 -7.81
CA MET A 119 6.93 21.35 -7.28
C MET A 119 7.57 20.11 -7.87
N VAL A 120 6.79 19.09 -8.21
CA VAL A 120 7.30 17.89 -8.86
C VAL A 120 7.30 18.09 -10.38
N LYS A 121 8.40 17.76 -11.03
CA LYS A 121 8.56 17.84 -12.49
C LYS A 121 8.26 16.48 -13.10
N TRP A 122 6.97 16.21 -13.26
CA TRP A 122 6.47 14.88 -13.66
C TRP A 122 7.00 14.41 -15.00
N ASP A 123 7.25 15.32 -15.95
CA ASP A 123 7.89 15.03 -17.23
C ASP A 123 9.27 14.37 -17.09
N LYS A 124 10.04 14.78 -16.08
CA LYS A 124 11.36 14.20 -15.78
C LYS A 124 11.25 12.93 -14.94
N VAL A 125 10.36 12.95 -13.96
CA VAL A 125 10.15 11.81 -13.04
C VAL A 125 9.63 10.59 -13.80
N LEU A 126 8.64 10.76 -14.68
CA LEU A 126 8.02 9.67 -15.43
C LEU A 126 8.78 9.27 -16.70
N ALA A 127 9.81 10.02 -17.08
CA ALA A 127 10.67 9.62 -18.18
C ALA A 127 11.20 8.19 -17.96
N ASP A 128 11.06 7.34 -18.98
CA ASP A 128 11.48 5.92 -18.97
C ASP A 128 10.81 5.02 -17.88
N ALA A 129 9.76 5.51 -17.22
CA ALA A 129 8.98 4.69 -16.31
C ALA A 129 8.08 3.69 -17.06
N ALA A 130 7.85 2.54 -16.45
CA ALA A 130 6.91 1.52 -16.90
C ALA A 130 5.62 1.55 -16.07
N VAL A 131 5.77 1.83 -14.77
CA VAL A 131 4.67 1.82 -13.78
C VAL A 131 4.70 3.10 -12.98
N PHE A 132 3.52 3.66 -12.74
CA PHE A 132 3.30 4.68 -11.73
C PHE A 132 2.35 4.13 -10.65
N HIS A 133 2.82 4.12 -9.40
CA HIS A 133 2.02 3.73 -8.25
C HIS A 133 1.72 4.92 -7.35
N CYS A 134 0.45 5.05 -6.98
CA CYS A 134 -0.05 6.05 -6.04
C CYS A 134 -1.17 5.48 -5.17
N SER A 135 -1.48 6.16 -4.09
CA SER A 135 -2.58 5.78 -3.21
C SER A 135 -3.49 6.93 -2.84
N GLY A 136 -4.71 6.59 -2.40
CA GLY A 136 -5.69 7.56 -1.92
C GLY A 136 -5.24 8.30 -0.66
N ILE A 137 -4.33 7.70 0.15
CA ILE A 137 -3.81 8.40 1.34
C ILE A 137 -3.02 9.65 0.96
N THR A 138 -2.26 9.62 -0.14
CA THR A 138 -1.53 10.80 -0.64
C THR A 138 -2.49 11.88 -1.12
N CYS A 139 -3.55 11.50 -1.83
CA CYS A 139 -4.60 12.43 -2.24
C CYS A 139 -5.37 13.03 -1.05
N ALA A 140 -5.47 12.33 0.06
CA ALA A 140 -6.18 12.78 1.26
C ALA A 140 -5.45 13.84 2.08
N ILE A 141 -4.13 14.06 1.86
CA ILE A 141 -3.30 14.94 2.68
C ILE A 141 -3.61 16.42 2.44
N SER A 142 -3.65 16.84 1.19
CA SER A 142 -3.94 18.23 0.80
C SER A 142 -4.42 18.31 -0.65
N ARG A 143 -5.10 19.42 -0.99
CA ARG A 143 -5.54 19.68 -2.36
C ARG A 143 -4.36 19.70 -3.35
N ASP A 144 -3.26 20.35 -3.01
CA ASP A 144 -2.06 20.40 -3.86
C ASP A 144 -1.45 19.01 -4.10
N ALA A 145 -1.43 18.13 -3.08
CA ALA A 145 -0.93 16.76 -3.21
C ALA A 145 -1.85 15.94 -4.13
N MET A 146 -3.17 16.06 -3.97
CA MET A 146 -4.16 15.42 -4.84
C MET A 146 -4.01 15.90 -6.29
N GLU A 147 -3.94 17.20 -6.54
CA GLU A 147 -3.80 17.77 -7.89
C GLU A 147 -2.48 17.34 -8.54
N SER A 148 -1.37 17.29 -7.76
CA SER A 148 -0.08 16.79 -8.23
C SER A 148 -0.14 15.30 -8.61
N THR A 149 -0.84 14.48 -7.80
CA THR A 149 -1.07 13.05 -8.12
C THR A 149 -1.88 12.90 -9.41
N MET A 150 -2.93 13.68 -9.57
CA MET A 150 -3.76 13.65 -10.80
C MET A 150 -3.00 14.12 -12.05
N ASP A 151 -2.11 15.10 -11.91
CA ASP A 151 -1.23 15.50 -13.01
C ASP A 151 -0.27 14.37 -13.41
N ALA A 152 0.32 13.68 -12.42
CA ALA A 152 1.16 12.51 -12.66
C ALA A 152 0.39 11.38 -13.36
N ILE A 153 -0.80 11.05 -12.88
CA ILE A 153 -1.66 10.01 -13.46
C ILE A 153 -1.97 10.34 -14.93
N LYS A 154 -2.41 11.57 -15.22
CA LYS A 154 -2.78 11.97 -16.58
C LYS A 154 -1.60 11.91 -17.54
N LEU A 155 -0.41 12.36 -17.09
CA LEU A 155 0.81 12.27 -17.89
C LEU A 155 1.21 10.80 -18.08
N ALA A 156 1.21 10.00 -17.02
CA ALA A 156 1.54 8.58 -17.09
C ALA A 156 0.61 7.81 -18.05
N VAL A 157 -0.69 8.13 -18.05
CA VAL A 157 -1.64 7.56 -19.03
C VAL A 157 -1.28 7.98 -20.46
N SER A 158 -0.94 9.25 -20.69
CA SER A 158 -0.55 9.73 -22.05
C SER A 158 0.73 9.06 -22.53
N ASP A 159 1.64 8.73 -21.64
CA ASP A 159 2.93 8.10 -21.94
C ASP A 159 2.86 6.56 -21.98
N GLY A 160 1.65 6.00 -21.75
CA GLY A 160 1.38 4.56 -21.81
C GLY A 160 1.93 3.75 -20.65
N LEU A 161 2.11 4.36 -19.47
CA LEU A 161 2.52 3.67 -18.27
C LEU A 161 1.33 2.86 -17.69
N THR A 162 1.65 1.77 -17.00
CA THR A 162 0.68 1.07 -16.16
C THR A 162 0.44 1.87 -14.87
N ILE A 163 -0.82 2.20 -14.60
CA ILE A 163 -1.21 2.91 -13.38
C ILE A 163 -1.72 1.92 -12.35
N VAL A 164 -1.04 1.88 -11.21
CA VAL A 164 -1.43 1.06 -10.05
C VAL A 164 -1.91 1.97 -8.94
N CYS A 165 -3.16 1.82 -8.56
CA CYS A 165 -3.82 2.59 -7.52
C CYS A 165 -4.12 1.70 -6.31
N ASP A 166 -3.74 2.15 -5.12
CA ASP A 166 -4.25 1.63 -3.86
C ASP A 166 -5.29 2.61 -3.31
N ILE A 167 -6.52 2.19 -3.11
CA ILE A 167 -7.61 3.04 -2.61
C ILE A 167 -7.23 3.63 -1.25
N ASN A 168 -6.70 2.83 -0.35
CA ASN A 168 -6.05 3.21 0.90
C ASN A 168 -6.76 4.36 1.64
N TYR A 169 -8.07 4.22 1.83
CA TYR A 169 -8.90 5.24 2.47
C TYR A 169 -8.54 5.44 3.94
N ARG A 170 -8.41 6.70 4.36
CA ARG A 170 -8.17 7.07 5.76
C ARG A 170 -9.12 8.17 6.20
N LYS A 171 -10.17 7.80 6.92
CA LYS A 171 -11.27 8.68 7.34
C LYS A 171 -10.82 10.03 7.92
N ASN A 172 -9.71 10.06 8.65
CA ASN A 172 -9.28 11.22 9.42
C ASN A 172 -8.40 12.22 8.63
N LEU A 173 -8.19 12.03 7.31
CA LEU A 173 -7.30 12.91 6.54
C LEU A 173 -8.06 13.98 5.75
N TRP A 174 -9.02 13.75 5.01
CA TRP A 174 -9.78 14.56 4.04
C TRP A 174 -10.22 15.98 4.48
N GLY A 175 -9.36 16.72 5.19
CA GLY A 175 -9.69 18.00 5.84
C GLY A 175 -9.64 19.25 4.93
N TYR A 176 -9.54 19.11 3.59
CA TYR A 176 -9.38 20.24 2.67
C TYR A 176 -10.61 20.54 1.77
N GLY A 177 -11.77 19.96 2.11
CA GLY A 177 -13.08 20.31 1.56
C GLY A 177 -13.44 19.63 0.23
N LEU A 178 -12.88 18.47 -0.06
CA LEU A 178 -13.35 17.55 -1.10
C LEU A 178 -13.86 16.26 -0.46
N GLU A 179 -14.88 15.67 -1.07
CA GLU A 179 -15.39 14.38 -0.65
C GLU A 179 -14.45 13.25 -1.09
N PRO A 180 -14.14 12.30 -0.19
CA PRO A 180 -13.28 11.17 -0.49
C PRO A 180 -13.70 10.40 -1.73
N HIS A 181 -15.00 10.12 -1.86
CA HIS A 181 -15.58 9.43 -3.01
C HIS A 181 -15.19 10.08 -4.33
N ASP A 182 -15.37 11.38 -4.46
CA ASP A 182 -15.15 12.07 -5.75
C ASP A 182 -13.69 11.98 -6.20
N VAL A 183 -12.76 12.12 -5.25
CA VAL A 183 -11.32 12.04 -5.54
C VAL A 183 -10.88 10.62 -5.86
N LEU A 184 -11.28 9.66 -5.04
CA LEU A 184 -10.93 8.25 -5.22
C LEU A 184 -11.54 7.71 -6.51
N PHE A 185 -12.81 8.01 -6.77
CA PHE A 185 -13.49 7.63 -8.00
C PHE A 185 -12.75 8.15 -9.25
N GLN A 186 -12.36 9.43 -9.24
CA GLN A 186 -11.60 10.02 -10.35
C GLN A 186 -10.24 9.33 -10.54
N MET A 187 -9.52 9.04 -9.46
CA MET A 187 -8.23 8.34 -9.51
C MET A 187 -8.36 6.93 -10.09
N MET A 188 -9.40 6.20 -9.67
CA MET A 188 -9.69 4.84 -10.14
C MET A 188 -10.05 4.79 -11.63
N GLN A 189 -10.73 5.82 -12.17
CA GLN A 189 -11.08 5.87 -13.60
C GLN A 189 -9.86 5.86 -14.54
N TYR A 190 -8.68 6.27 -14.06
CA TYR A 190 -7.44 6.28 -14.84
C TYR A 190 -6.55 5.05 -14.59
N SER A 191 -6.92 4.20 -13.66
CA SER A 191 -6.06 3.11 -13.18
C SER A 191 -6.24 1.81 -13.99
N ASP A 192 -5.14 1.11 -14.24
CA ASP A 192 -5.13 -0.19 -14.89
C ASP A 192 -5.27 -1.33 -13.87
N ILE A 193 -4.73 -1.13 -12.67
CA ILE A 193 -4.77 -2.09 -11.55
C ILE A 193 -5.18 -1.32 -10.30
N ILE A 194 -6.20 -1.82 -9.59
CA ILE A 194 -6.74 -1.16 -8.39
C ILE A 194 -6.74 -2.13 -7.22
N PHE A 195 -6.21 -1.66 -6.08
CA PHE A 195 -6.21 -2.37 -4.81
C PHE A 195 -7.14 -1.70 -3.81
N GLY A 196 -7.72 -2.50 -2.92
CA GLY A 196 -8.49 -2.02 -1.78
C GLY A 196 -9.07 -3.17 -0.97
N ASP A 197 -9.47 -2.89 0.27
CA ASP A 197 -10.35 -3.78 1.01
C ASP A 197 -11.83 -3.55 0.65
N GLN A 198 -12.71 -4.37 1.19
CA GLN A 198 -14.15 -4.30 0.88
C GLN A 198 -14.77 -2.92 1.18
N ASN A 199 -14.43 -2.33 2.32
CA ASN A 199 -14.97 -1.04 2.73
C ASN A 199 -14.41 0.09 1.87
N GLU A 200 -13.14 0.00 1.50
CA GLU A 200 -12.47 0.97 0.62
C GLU A 200 -13.10 0.97 -0.77
N TRP A 201 -13.38 -0.22 -1.33
CA TRP A 201 -14.08 -0.34 -2.61
C TRP A 201 -15.50 0.25 -2.55
N GLU A 202 -16.26 0.02 -1.46
CA GLU A 202 -17.58 0.63 -1.29
C GLU A 202 -17.50 2.15 -1.23
N ILE A 203 -16.59 2.71 -0.42
CA ILE A 203 -16.41 4.16 -0.29
C ILE A 203 -16.03 4.79 -1.63
N ALA A 204 -15.13 4.16 -2.37
CA ALA A 204 -14.61 4.73 -3.62
C ALA A 204 -15.53 4.52 -4.81
N SER A 205 -16.28 3.43 -4.88
CA SER A 205 -17.15 3.10 -6.02
C SER A 205 -18.64 3.39 -5.79
N GLY A 206 -19.08 3.45 -4.53
CA GLY A 206 -20.48 3.47 -4.18
C GLY A 206 -21.21 2.12 -4.36
N VAL A 207 -20.49 1.06 -4.74
CA VAL A 207 -21.05 -0.29 -4.85
C VAL A 207 -20.98 -0.97 -3.49
N PRO A 208 -22.11 -1.40 -2.89
CA PRO A 208 -22.10 -2.05 -1.59
C PRO A 208 -21.18 -3.28 -1.56
N HIS A 209 -20.43 -3.42 -0.49
CA HIS A 209 -19.57 -4.58 -0.29
C HIS A 209 -20.38 -5.85 0.03
N ILE A 210 -19.78 -7.01 -0.20
CA ILE A 210 -20.34 -8.29 0.22
C ILE A 210 -20.10 -8.43 1.72
N PRO A 211 -21.13 -8.59 2.55
CA PRO A 211 -20.94 -8.84 3.98
C PRO A 211 -20.09 -10.10 4.19
N PHE A 212 -19.05 -9.96 4.98
CA PHE A 212 -18.14 -11.06 5.30
C PHE A 212 -17.76 -10.98 6.78
N GLU A 213 -18.17 -11.98 7.52
CA GLU A 213 -17.77 -12.22 8.91
C GLU A 213 -17.62 -13.73 9.12
N ALA A 214 -16.56 -14.15 9.75
CA ALA A 214 -16.33 -15.53 10.14
C ALA A 214 -15.91 -15.60 11.61
N LEU A 215 -16.32 -16.66 12.32
CA LEU A 215 -16.03 -16.86 13.73
C LEU A 215 -14.62 -17.37 13.99
N ASP A 216 -14.05 -18.05 12.98
CA ASP A 216 -12.73 -18.68 13.03
C ASP A 216 -12.06 -18.68 11.64
N GLU A 217 -11.00 -19.46 11.48
CA GLU A 217 -10.25 -19.61 10.22
C GLU A 217 -10.94 -20.52 9.19
N ASN A 218 -12.01 -21.23 9.57
CA ASN A 218 -12.69 -22.21 8.71
C ASN A 218 -13.92 -21.55 8.04
N TYR A 219 -13.69 -20.92 6.91
CA TYR A 219 -14.75 -20.29 6.13
C TYR A 219 -14.54 -20.45 4.62
N GLU A 220 -15.60 -20.27 3.88
CA GLU A 220 -15.57 -20.20 2.43
C GLU A 220 -15.98 -18.80 1.95
N ILE A 221 -15.30 -18.32 0.91
CA ILE A 221 -15.64 -17.06 0.25
C ILE A 221 -16.69 -17.37 -0.84
N ASP A 222 -17.80 -16.65 -0.83
CA ASP A 222 -18.80 -16.70 -1.90
C ASP A 222 -18.24 -16.06 -3.18
N LYS A 223 -17.54 -16.87 -3.98
CA LYS A 223 -16.86 -16.43 -5.21
C LYS A 223 -17.83 -15.89 -6.25
N GLU A 224 -19.06 -16.39 -6.32
CA GLU A 224 -20.05 -15.92 -7.28
C GLU A 224 -20.54 -14.53 -6.92
N ALA A 225 -20.86 -14.29 -5.66
CA ALA A 225 -21.24 -12.97 -5.17
C ALA A 225 -20.13 -11.94 -5.38
N TYR A 226 -18.86 -12.30 -5.09
CA TYR A 226 -17.72 -11.41 -5.34
C TYR A 226 -17.51 -11.15 -6.83
N LEU A 227 -17.63 -12.15 -7.70
CA LEU A 227 -17.51 -11.97 -9.16
C LEU A 227 -18.56 -10.98 -9.68
N GLU A 228 -19.82 -11.13 -9.25
CA GLU A 228 -20.87 -10.19 -9.63
C GLU A 228 -20.61 -8.77 -9.10
N ASN A 229 -20.07 -8.66 -7.88
CA ASN A 229 -19.72 -7.37 -7.29
C ASN A 229 -18.61 -6.69 -8.09
N PHE A 230 -17.54 -7.41 -8.43
CA PHE A 230 -16.46 -6.90 -9.28
C PHE A 230 -16.96 -6.49 -10.69
N ARG A 231 -17.85 -7.24 -11.29
CA ARG A 231 -18.48 -6.87 -12.57
C ARG A 231 -19.26 -5.54 -12.48
N LYS A 232 -19.94 -5.29 -11.35
CA LYS A 232 -20.62 -3.99 -11.10
C LYS A 232 -19.59 -2.86 -11.00
N MET A 233 -18.51 -3.04 -10.24
CA MET A 233 -17.44 -2.07 -10.10
C MET A 233 -16.72 -1.83 -11.44
N HIS A 234 -16.46 -2.87 -12.23
CA HIS A 234 -15.80 -2.73 -13.53
C HIS A 234 -16.61 -1.89 -14.53
N LYS A 235 -17.96 -1.92 -14.47
CA LYS A 235 -18.79 -1.02 -15.29
C LYS A 235 -18.55 0.45 -15.01
N LEU A 236 -18.14 0.80 -13.76
CA LEU A 236 -17.78 2.16 -13.37
C LEU A 236 -16.34 2.50 -13.77
N PHE A 237 -15.47 1.51 -13.80
CA PHE A 237 -14.03 1.67 -14.09
C PHE A 237 -13.58 0.80 -15.28
N PRO A 238 -14.06 1.09 -16.50
CA PRO A 238 -13.85 0.20 -17.66
C PRO A 238 -12.40 0.14 -18.13
N LYS A 239 -11.53 1.08 -17.73
CA LYS A 239 -10.10 1.04 -18.00
C LYS A 239 -9.38 0.01 -17.12
N CYS A 240 -9.93 -0.30 -15.96
CA CYS A 240 -9.29 -1.18 -14.99
C CYS A 240 -9.27 -2.63 -15.49
N LYS A 241 -8.08 -3.18 -15.65
CA LYS A 241 -7.87 -4.57 -16.10
C LYS A 241 -7.88 -5.56 -14.94
N LYS A 242 -7.33 -5.16 -13.80
CA LYS A 242 -7.18 -6.02 -12.62
C LYS A 242 -7.72 -5.31 -11.38
N MET A 243 -8.69 -5.89 -10.73
CA MET A 243 -9.23 -5.44 -9.44
C MET A 243 -8.79 -6.42 -8.37
N VAL A 244 -8.03 -5.95 -7.38
CA VAL A 244 -7.41 -6.79 -6.36
C VAL A 244 -7.96 -6.40 -5.00
N MET A 245 -8.35 -7.40 -4.22
CA MET A 245 -8.96 -7.21 -2.90
C MET A 245 -8.32 -8.14 -1.88
N ALA A 246 -7.91 -7.59 -0.73
CA ALA A 246 -7.58 -8.38 0.44
C ALA A 246 -8.84 -8.60 1.28
N VAL A 247 -9.13 -9.85 1.60
CA VAL A 247 -10.22 -10.25 2.50
C VAL A 247 -9.59 -10.67 3.82
N ARG A 248 -9.80 -9.83 4.85
CA ARG A 248 -9.27 -10.05 6.18
C ARG A 248 -10.39 -10.37 7.15
N ASN A 249 -10.29 -11.52 7.82
CA ASN A 249 -11.16 -11.88 8.93
C ASN A 249 -10.42 -11.69 10.25
N GLN A 250 -10.85 -10.76 11.08
CA GLN A 250 -10.20 -10.42 12.34
C GLN A 250 -10.78 -11.23 13.49
N ILE A 251 -10.05 -12.23 13.97
CA ILE A 251 -10.44 -13.12 15.07
C ILE A 251 -10.10 -12.46 16.41
N ALA A 252 -8.90 -11.88 16.52
CA ALA A 252 -8.45 -11.08 17.67
C ALA A 252 -7.51 -9.97 17.21
N SER A 253 -7.10 -9.09 18.10
CA SER A 253 -6.17 -8.00 17.75
C SER A 253 -4.79 -8.48 17.29
N SER A 254 -4.37 -9.69 17.71
CA SER A 254 -3.12 -10.34 17.33
C SER A 254 -3.31 -11.62 16.52
N HIS A 255 -4.52 -11.85 15.99
CA HIS A 255 -4.88 -13.02 15.21
C HIS A 255 -5.88 -12.64 14.12
N HIS A 256 -5.54 -12.85 12.87
CA HIS A 256 -6.47 -12.76 11.76
C HIS A 256 -6.14 -13.78 10.68
N THR A 257 -7.12 -14.08 9.85
CA THR A 257 -6.89 -14.78 8.60
C THR A 257 -6.89 -13.81 7.44
N LEU A 258 -6.15 -14.15 6.39
CA LEU A 258 -5.99 -13.33 5.20
C LEU A 258 -6.15 -14.19 3.95
N SER A 259 -6.99 -13.73 3.03
CA SER A 259 -7.11 -14.27 1.68
C SER A 259 -7.15 -13.14 0.65
N GLY A 260 -6.87 -13.45 -0.60
CA GLY A 260 -6.83 -12.49 -1.70
C GLY A 260 -7.79 -12.87 -2.81
N LEU A 261 -8.40 -11.87 -3.41
CA LEU A 261 -9.22 -11.98 -4.62
C LEU A 261 -8.65 -11.10 -5.72
N LEU A 262 -8.66 -11.59 -6.96
CA LEU A 262 -8.29 -10.84 -8.15
C LEU A 262 -9.33 -11.08 -9.22
N TYR A 263 -9.97 -10.03 -9.68
CA TYR A 263 -10.82 -10.06 -10.87
C TYR A 263 -10.04 -9.55 -12.07
N ASP A 264 -9.94 -10.39 -13.08
CA ASP A 264 -9.43 -10.03 -14.39
C ASP A 264 -10.60 -9.69 -15.32
N SER A 265 -10.69 -8.43 -15.72
CA SER A 265 -11.77 -7.96 -16.58
C SER A 265 -11.66 -8.41 -18.03
N GLN A 266 -10.46 -8.80 -18.47
CA GLN A 266 -10.24 -9.30 -19.84
C GLN A 266 -10.68 -10.76 -19.99
N GLU A 267 -10.51 -11.56 -18.94
CA GLU A 267 -10.96 -12.95 -18.90
C GLU A 267 -12.38 -13.09 -18.31
N ASP A 268 -12.91 -12.03 -17.70
CA ASP A 268 -14.13 -12.03 -16.88
C ASP A 268 -14.10 -13.14 -15.81
N LYS A 269 -12.98 -13.24 -15.10
CA LYS A 269 -12.69 -14.34 -14.18
C LYS A 269 -12.18 -13.85 -12.83
N LEU A 270 -12.64 -14.53 -11.78
CA LEU A 270 -12.19 -14.31 -10.40
C LEU A 270 -11.19 -15.39 -9.99
N TYR A 271 -10.04 -14.94 -9.49
CA TYR A 271 -9.01 -15.75 -8.86
C TYR A 271 -9.05 -15.56 -7.35
N SER A 272 -8.70 -16.58 -6.60
CA SER A 272 -8.63 -16.51 -5.13
C SER A 272 -7.46 -17.30 -4.60
N THR A 273 -6.86 -16.84 -3.52
CA THR A 273 -5.77 -17.53 -2.82
C THR A 273 -6.30 -18.57 -1.83
N ARG A 274 -5.38 -19.33 -1.24
CA ARG A 274 -5.64 -20.02 0.03
C ARG A 274 -5.86 -18.99 1.15
N ILE A 275 -6.39 -19.45 2.28
CA ILE A 275 -6.49 -18.67 3.51
C ILE A 275 -5.16 -18.84 4.29
N TYR A 276 -4.57 -17.72 4.70
CA TYR A 276 -3.44 -17.71 5.63
C TYR A 276 -3.97 -17.43 7.04
N ASP A 277 -3.71 -18.34 7.96
CA ASP A 277 -3.96 -18.14 9.40
C ASP A 277 -2.70 -17.54 10.03
N ILE A 278 -2.83 -16.32 10.59
CA ILE A 278 -1.68 -15.52 11.04
C ILE A 278 -1.83 -15.20 12.52
N GLN A 279 -1.04 -15.91 13.34
CA GLN A 279 -0.91 -15.66 14.77
C GLN A 279 0.47 -16.13 15.31
N PRO A 280 1.12 -15.31 16.17
CA PRO A 280 0.72 -13.95 16.52
C PRO A 280 1.06 -12.97 15.39
N ILE A 281 0.25 -11.93 15.26
CA ILE A 281 0.63 -10.75 14.48
C ILE A 281 1.64 -9.97 15.30
N ILE A 282 2.81 -9.71 14.70
CA ILE A 282 3.87 -8.92 15.31
C ILE A 282 3.69 -7.43 15.00
N ASP A 283 3.48 -7.10 13.72
CA ASP A 283 3.24 -5.72 13.30
C ASP A 283 2.36 -5.68 12.05
N PRO A 284 1.13 -5.10 12.14
CA PRO A 284 0.22 -5.05 11.02
C PRO A 284 0.47 -3.85 10.07
N MET A 285 1.44 -2.99 10.37
CA MET A 285 1.73 -1.82 9.53
C MET A 285 2.47 -2.26 8.26
N GLY A 286 2.09 -1.68 7.11
CA GLY A 286 2.70 -2.00 5.82
C GLY A 286 2.25 -3.31 5.17
N VAL A 287 1.30 -4.05 5.75
CA VAL A 287 0.79 -5.32 5.20
C VAL A 287 0.09 -5.12 3.85
N GLY A 288 -0.73 -4.07 3.71
CA GLY A 288 -1.34 -3.68 2.44
C GLY A 288 -0.30 -3.25 1.40
N ASP A 289 0.65 -2.42 1.85
CA ASP A 289 1.74 -1.93 1.00
C ASP A 289 2.62 -3.08 0.46
N ALA A 290 2.85 -4.12 1.29
CA ALA A 290 3.54 -5.35 0.89
C ALA A 290 2.76 -6.13 -0.17
N PHE A 291 1.43 -6.20 -0.03
CA PHE A 291 0.55 -6.84 -1.02
C PHE A 291 0.64 -6.15 -2.38
N VAL A 292 0.50 -4.83 -2.39
CA VAL A 292 0.60 -4.01 -3.62
C VAL A 292 1.98 -4.15 -4.26
N ALA A 293 3.04 -3.98 -3.49
CA ALA A 293 4.42 -4.05 -3.99
C ALA A 293 4.75 -5.41 -4.59
N ALA A 294 4.42 -6.49 -3.88
CA ALA A 294 4.66 -7.84 -4.37
C ALA A 294 3.86 -8.16 -5.63
N TYR A 295 2.62 -7.62 -5.75
CA TYR A 295 1.84 -7.79 -6.97
C TYR A 295 2.46 -7.01 -8.15
N ILE A 296 2.89 -5.77 -7.95
CA ILE A 296 3.57 -5.00 -9.00
C ILE A 296 4.81 -5.76 -9.49
N HIS A 297 5.64 -6.28 -8.56
CA HIS A 297 6.80 -7.09 -8.89
C HIS A 297 6.41 -8.35 -9.69
N ALA A 298 5.45 -9.11 -9.19
CA ALA A 298 4.99 -10.35 -9.81
C ALA A 298 4.43 -10.12 -11.22
N HIS A 299 3.58 -9.10 -11.38
CA HIS A 299 3.00 -8.74 -12.68
C HIS A 299 4.07 -8.27 -13.69
N GLN A 300 5.07 -7.52 -13.25
CA GLN A 300 6.21 -7.13 -14.10
C GLN A 300 7.04 -8.34 -14.57
N LYS A 301 7.17 -9.35 -13.71
CA LYS A 301 8.01 -10.51 -13.96
C LYS A 301 7.31 -11.64 -14.70
N TRP A 302 6.08 -11.94 -14.33
CA TRP A 302 5.30 -13.09 -14.83
C TRP A 302 4.07 -12.70 -15.66
N GLY A 303 3.85 -11.39 -15.87
CA GLY A 303 2.75 -10.91 -16.70
C GLY A 303 1.38 -11.30 -16.19
N ASP A 304 0.57 -11.91 -17.05
CA ASP A 304 -0.82 -12.28 -16.77
C ASP A 304 -0.98 -13.69 -16.16
N GLU A 305 0.07 -14.23 -15.52
CA GLU A 305 -0.05 -15.42 -14.67
C GLU A 305 -0.83 -15.07 -13.37
N ASN A 306 -2.11 -14.73 -13.55
CA ASN A 306 -2.95 -14.08 -12.55
C ASN A 306 -2.99 -14.80 -11.20
N GLN A 307 -3.16 -16.14 -11.21
CA GLN A 307 -3.20 -16.92 -9.97
C GLN A 307 -1.84 -16.86 -9.26
N TYR A 308 -0.73 -17.01 -10.00
CA TYR A 308 0.60 -16.99 -9.44
C TYR A 308 0.95 -15.61 -8.87
N CYS A 309 0.63 -14.53 -9.59
CA CYS A 309 0.85 -13.17 -9.14
C CYS A 309 0.06 -12.86 -7.86
N LEU A 310 -1.19 -13.33 -7.78
CA LEU A 310 -2.02 -13.15 -6.60
C LEU A 310 -1.50 -13.94 -5.39
N ASP A 311 -1.15 -15.22 -5.58
CA ASP A 311 -0.62 -16.07 -4.51
C ASP A 311 0.72 -15.53 -3.99
N PHE A 312 1.61 -15.08 -4.87
CA PHE A 312 2.89 -14.46 -4.51
C PHE A 312 2.67 -13.20 -3.66
N SER A 313 1.81 -12.33 -4.11
CA SER A 313 1.57 -11.06 -3.42
C SER A 313 0.91 -11.23 -2.07
N LEU A 314 -0.07 -12.15 -1.95
CA LEU A 314 -0.67 -12.42 -0.65
C LEU A 314 0.28 -13.13 0.30
N SER A 315 1.15 -14.01 -0.20
CA SER A 315 2.20 -14.63 0.61
C SER A 315 3.14 -13.59 1.23
N ALA A 316 3.60 -12.61 0.44
CA ALA A 316 4.41 -11.49 0.93
C ALA A 316 3.68 -10.68 2.02
N SER A 317 2.40 -10.39 1.80
CA SER A 317 1.54 -9.70 2.75
C SER A 317 1.35 -10.48 4.06
N ALA A 318 1.18 -11.81 3.97
CA ALA A 318 1.06 -12.68 5.13
C ALA A 318 2.36 -12.68 5.96
N ILE A 319 3.52 -12.82 5.33
CA ILE A 319 4.82 -12.79 6.01
C ILE A 319 5.06 -11.45 6.69
N LYS A 320 4.68 -10.33 6.05
CA LYS A 320 4.86 -8.99 6.62
C LYS A 320 4.25 -8.83 8.01
N ASN A 321 3.16 -9.50 8.32
CA ASN A 321 2.56 -9.48 9.66
C ASN A 321 3.51 -9.99 10.77
N THR A 322 4.56 -10.71 10.42
CA THR A 322 5.54 -11.30 11.34
C THR A 322 6.81 -10.47 11.49
N ILE A 323 6.92 -9.35 10.77
CA ILE A 323 8.11 -8.50 10.73
C ILE A 323 7.83 -7.18 11.44
N PRO A 324 8.59 -6.79 12.48
CA PRO A 324 8.47 -5.48 13.11
C PRO A 324 8.80 -4.33 12.14
N GLY A 325 8.14 -3.20 12.31
CA GLY A 325 8.30 -2.02 11.44
C GLY A 325 7.36 -2.05 10.24
N ASP A 326 7.45 -1.02 9.40
CA ASP A 326 6.51 -0.81 8.28
C ASP A 326 6.96 -1.51 6.99
N GLN A 327 8.26 -1.79 6.85
CA GLN A 327 8.83 -2.34 5.62
C GLN A 327 8.68 -3.86 5.55
N ASN A 328 8.43 -4.34 4.32
CA ASN A 328 8.43 -5.75 4.00
C ASN A 328 9.82 -6.17 3.47
N LEU A 329 10.68 -6.63 4.37
CA LEU A 329 12.05 -7.06 4.07
C LEU A 329 12.10 -8.57 3.80
N VAL A 330 11.37 -9.01 2.79
CA VAL A 330 11.20 -10.44 2.44
C VAL A 330 11.74 -10.68 1.04
N SER A 331 12.59 -11.70 0.87
CA SER A 331 13.12 -12.07 -0.43
C SER A 331 12.08 -12.80 -1.29
N GLU A 332 12.29 -12.79 -2.61
CA GLU A 332 11.45 -13.55 -3.55
C GLU A 332 11.43 -15.05 -3.22
N GLU A 333 12.59 -15.61 -2.85
CA GLU A 333 12.71 -17.03 -2.49
C GLU A 333 11.88 -17.37 -1.25
N GLU A 334 11.89 -16.51 -0.25
CA GLU A 334 11.11 -16.68 0.98
C GLU A 334 9.60 -16.62 0.71
N ILE A 335 9.17 -15.70 -0.15
CA ILE A 335 7.78 -15.59 -0.58
C ILE A 335 7.33 -16.87 -1.30
N ILE A 336 8.12 -17.35 -2.28
CA ILE A 336 7.82 -18.57 -3.05
C ILE A 336 7.78 -19.79 -2.13
N HIS A 337 8.73 -19.88 -1.19
CA HIS A 337 8.72 -20.96 -0.22
C HIS A 337 7.46 -20.96 0.62
N ASN A 338 7.03 -19.80 1.11
CA ASN A 338 5.81 -19.67 1.91
C ASN A 338 4.52 -19.96 1.10
N MET A 339 4.51 -19.71 -0.22
CA MET A 339 3.39 -20.10 -1.08
C MET A 339 3.15 -21.61 -1.10
N THR A 340 4.22 -22.40 -1.06
CA THR A 340 4.19 -23.84 -1.31
C THR A 340 4.27 -24.69 -0.03
N SER A 341 4.74 -24.10 1.07
CA SER A 341 4.94 -24.83 2.33
C SER A 341 3.83 -24.55 3.34
N SER A 342 3.57 -25.51 4.20
CA SER A 342 2.67 -25.38 5.36
C SER A 342 3.34 -24.74 6.59
N GLY A 343 4.49 -24.07 6.42
CA GLY A 343 5.19 -23.30 7.46
C GLY A 343 5.98 -24.11 8.49
N GLY A 344 6.85 -23.43 9.25
CA GLY A 344 7.38 -23.89 10.53
C GLY A 344 8.65 -24.76 10.51
N ARG A 345 9.28 -25.03 9.36
CA ARG A 345 10.56 -25.76 9.31
C ARG A 345 11.75 -24.81 9.13
N ILE A 346 12.86 -25.09 9.82
CA ILE A 346 14.11 -24.34 9.65
C ILE A 346 14.59 -24.48 8.20
N GLN A 347 14.71 -23.38 7.50
CA GLN A 347 15.38 -23.30 6.20
C GLN A 347 16.90 -23.37 6.43
N ARG A 348 17.60 -24.23 5.72
CA ARG A 348 19.06 -24.38 5.78
C ARG A 348 19.68 -24.23 4.42
#